data_ecb407bd5c8a0efdfe15c66ad7a41130
#
_entry.id   ecb407bd5c8a0efdfe15c66ad7a41130
#
_cell.length_a   1.000
_cell.length_b   1.000
_cell.length_c   1.000
_cell.angle_alpha   90.00
_cell.angle_beta   90.00
_cell.angle_gamma   90.00
#
_symmetry.space_group_name_H-M   'P 1'
#
loop_
_entity.id
_entity.type
_entity.pdbx_description
1 polymer ?
#
loop_
_entity_poly.entity_id
_entity_poly.type
_entity_poly.pdbx_seq_one_letter_code
_entity_poly.pdbx_strand_id
1 'polypeptide(L)'
;MQCIACGAEVMSGAAYCYQCGARLPKQPEEDQQEQQSVNAERRQAQPPARPTAAESFRQSVAARQTDSEEAEKQLWIGGYSPRAMIGVWLADGALTIALLLIWIIWVRQSWLWLAMALFVLLLWGYHLLLLAVRRLGVRYELTTQRLIHEHGIVRRVTDRIEVIDIDDVTFVQGIVERVFGVGTIRIVSSDRSTPELLMPGIASVKQVADLIDDVRRKERHRRGLHIEAI
;
A
#
# COMPACT_ATOMS: atom_id res chain seq x y z
N MET A 1 -66.45 -25.80 -29.65
CA MET A 1 -66.80 -26.42 -28.37
C MET A 1 -68.22 -26.95 -28.42
N GLN A 2 -68.51 -28.06 -27.72
CA GLN A 2 -69.87 -28.53 -27.57
C GLN A 2 -70.45 -28.09 -26.23
N CYS A 3 -71.72 -27.66 -26.24
CA CYS A 3 -72.43 -27.24 -25.01
C CYS A 3 -72.63 -28.44 -24.08
N ILE A 4 -72.24 -28.34 -22.83
CA ILE A 4 -72.36 -29.41 -21.81
C ILE A 4 -73.80 -29.75 -21.50
N ALA A 5 -74.78 -28.80 -21.71
CA ALA A 5 -76.17 -28.97 -21.34
C ALA A 5 -77.01 -29.57 -22.50
N CYS A 6 -76.72 -29.28 -23.79
CA CYS A 6 -77.56 -29.73 -24.95
C CYS A 6 -76.77 -30.36 -26.10
N GLY A 7 -75.42 -30.41 -25.98
CA GLY A 7 -74.58 -31.02 -27.03
C GLY A 7 -74.39 -30.23 -28.35
N ALA A 8 -74.98 -29.00 -28.45
CA ALA A 8 -74.89 -28.20 -29.66
C ALA A 8 -73.45 -27.62 -29.82
N GLU A 9 -72.94 -27.53 -31.04
CA GLU A 9 -71.68 -26.86 -31.33
C GLU A 9 -71.78 -25.35 -31.11
N VAL A 10 -70.99 -24.80 -30.25
CA VAL A 10 -70.93 -23.40 -29.95
C VAL A 10 -69.58 -22.80 -30.32
N MET A 11 -69.54 -21.55 -30.77
CA MET A 11 -68.31 -20.85 -31.12
C MET A 11 -67.41 -20.67 -29.90
N SER A 12 -66.12 -20.79 -30.11
CA SER A 12 -65.13 -20.47 -29.08
C SER A 12 -65.25 -19.01 -28.64
N GLY A 13 -65.41 -18.75 -27.30
CA GLY A 13 -65.58 -17.41 -26.75
C GLY A 13 -67.05 -17.00 -26.47
N ALA A 14 -68.05 -17.83 -26.83
CA ALA A 14 -69.44 -17.54 -26.50
C ALA A 14 -69.71 -17.71 -24.98
N ALA A 15 -70.29 -16.69 -24.35
CA ALA A 15 -70.62 -16.74 -22.94
C ALA A 15 -71.88 -17.56 -22.63
N TYR A 16 -72.78 -17.78 -23.63
CA TYR A 16 -74.03 -18.53 -23.51
C TYR A 16 -74.26 -19.40 -24.76
N CYS A 17 -74.90 -20.51 -24.57
CA CYS A 17 -75.31 -21.39 -25.69
C CYS A 17 -76.49 -20.77 -26.40
N TYR A 18 -76.45 -20.60 -27.73
CA TYR A 18 -77.53 -20.00 -28.52
C TYR A 18 -78.75 -20.90 -28.61
N GLN A 19 -78.60 -22.20 -28.34
CA GLN A 19 -79.68 -23.15 -28.48
C GLN A 19 -80.42 -23.45 -27.18
N CYS A 20 -79.75 -23.43 -26.03
CA CYS A 20 -80.40 -23.74 -24.76
C CYS A 20 -80.24 -22.66 -23.69
N GLY A 21 -79.54 -21.56 -23.97
CA GLY A 21 -79.30 -20.45 -23.04
C GLY A 21 -78.36 -20.75 -21.87
N ALA A 22 -77.80 -21.95 -21.78
CA ALA A 22 -76.89 -22.33 -20.70
C ALA A 22 -75.61 -21.53 -20.76
N ARG A 23 -75.12 -21.07 -19.63
CA ARG A 23 -73.84 -20.34 -19.48
C ARG A 23 -72.68 -21.29 -19.71
N LEU A 24 -71.84 -20.91 -20.63
CA LEU A 24 -70.63 -21.69 -20.95
C LEU A 24 -69.49 -21.27 -20.01
N PRO A 25 -68.64 -22.22 -19.54
CA PRO A 25 -67.50 -21.89 -18.75
C PRO A 25 -66.47 -21.06 -19.57
N LYS A 26 -66.00 -19.96 -19.01
CA LYS A 26 -64.91 -19.15 -19.58
C LYS A 26 -63.65 -20.00 -19.72
N GLN A 27 -62.96 -19.87 -20.85
CA GLN A 27 -61.67 -20.54 -21.02
C GLN A 27 -60.60 -19.96 -20.08
N PRO A 28 -59.78 -20.79 -19.43
CA PRO A 28 -58.80 -20.34 -18.42
C PRO A 28 -57.63 -19.51 -18.97
N GLU A 29 -57.46 -19.45 -20.31
CA GLU A 29 -56.27 -18.84 -20.90
C GLU A 29 -56.28 -17.32 -20.96
N GLU A 30 -57.50 -16.69 -21.09
CA GLU A 30 -57.58 -15.21 -21.14
C GLU A 30 -57.37 -14.57 -19.77
N ASP A 31 -57.82 -15.20 -18.69
CA ASP A 31 -57.69 -14.67 -17.33
C ASP A 31 -56.24 -14.74 -16.84
N GLN A 32 -55.40 -15.64 -17.39
CA GLN A 32 -53.99 -15.74 -17.00
C GLN A 32 -53.08 -14.69 -17.68
N GLN A 33 -53.40 -14.28 -18.92
CA GLN A 33 -52.64 -13.25 -19.62
C GLN A 33 -52.94 -11.87 -19.05
N GLU A 34 -54.20 -11.58 -18.67
CA GLU A 34 -54.59 -10.29 -18.06
C GLU A 34 -53.98 -10.16 -16.66
N GLN A 35 -53.91 -11.22 -15.86
CA GLN A 35 -53.24 -11.23 -14.55
C GLN A 35 -51.72 -11.11 -14.67
N GLN A 36 -51.10 -11.67 -15.70
CA GLN A 36 -49.65 -11.54 -15.93
C GLN A 36 -49.28 -10.11 -16.37
N SER A 37 -50.08 -9.46 -17.21
CA SER A 37 -49.84 -8.08 -17.64
C SER A 37 -50.00 -7.09 -16.49
N VAL A 38 -51.03 -7.23 -15.66
CA VAL A 38 -51.28 -6.38 -14.47
C VAL A 38 -50.17 -6.58 -13.43
N ASN A 39 -49.67 -7.83 -13.26
CA ASN A 39 -48.56 -8.08 -12.35
C ASN A 39 -47.20 -7.56 -12.86
N ALA A 40 -47.01 -7.55 -14.19
CA ALA A 40 -45.82 -6.98 -14.81
C ALA A 40 -45.76 -5.45 -14.68
N GLU A 41 -46.90 -4.78 -14.94
CA GLU A 41 -47.07 -3.32 -14.74
C GLU A 41 -46.90 -2.92 -13.25
N ARG A 42 -47.43 -3.72 -12.33
CA ARG A 42 -47.30 -3.48 -10.90
C ARG A 42 -45.88 -3.64 -10.40
N ARG A 43 -45.07 -4.56 -11.01
CA ARG A 43 -43.64 -4.71 -10.72
C ARG A 43 -42.81 -3.54 -11.25
N GLN A 44 -43.21 -2.96 -12.40
CA GLN A 44 -42.49 -1.79 -12.98
C GLN A 44 -42.87 -0.48 -12.27
N ALA A 45 -44.06 -0.39 -11.66
CA ALA A 45 -44.52 0.78 -10.92
C ALA A 45 -44.10 0.78 -9.43
N GLN A 46 -43.47 -0.30 -8.93
CA GLN A 46 -42.91 -0.27 -7.57
C GLN A 46 -41.60 0.54 -7.58
N PRO A 47 -41.50 1.64 -6.85
CA PRO A 47 -40.24 2.32 -6.67
C PRO A 47 -39.26 1.33 -6.05
N PRO A 48 -37.97 1.38 -6.47
CA PRO A 48 -36.95 0.46 -5.94
C PRO A 48 -37.06 0.44 -4.42
N ALA A 49 -37.23 -0.76 -3.87
CA ALA A 49 -37.36 -0.94 -2.43
C ALA A 49 -36.15 -0.26 -1.77
N ARG A 50 -36.41 0.66 -0.85
CA ARG A 50 -35.36 1.30 -0.07
C ARG A 50 -34.56 0.19 0.59
N PRO A 51 -33.22 0.17 0.41
CA PRO A 51 -32.40 -0.87 1.02
C PRO A 51 -32.66 -0.91 2.51
N THR A 52 -32.83 -2.08 3.07
CA THR A 52 -33.01 -2.25 4.50
C THR A 52 -31.81 -1.67 5.24
N ALA A 53 -31.98 -1.22 6.49
CA ALA A 53 -30.89 -0.67 7.29
C ALA A 53 -29.67 -1.62 7.34
N ALA A 54 -29.90 -2.93 7.29
CA ALA A 54 -28.86 -3.96 7.23
C ALA A 54 -28.14 -4.00 5.87
N GLU A 55 -28.86 -3.79 4.77
CA GLU A 55 -28.28 -3.74 3.42
C GLU A 55 -27.51 -2.44 3.20
N SER A 56 -28.04 -1.30 3.64
CA SER A 56 -27.32 -0.02 3.58
C SER A 56 -26.07 -0.03 4.44
N PHE A 57 -26.10 -0.69 5.60
CA PHE A 57 -24.91 -0.90 6.44
C PHE A 57 -23.90 -1.81 5.75
N ARG A 58 -24.32 -2.95 5.17
CA ARG A 58 -23.43 -3.82 4.41
C ARG A 58 -22.82 -3.12 3.20
N GLN A 59 -23.60 -2.33 2.46
CA GLN A 59 -23.11 -1.52 1.36
C GLN A 59 -22.12 -0.45 1.81
N SER A 60 -22.36 0.21 2.93
CA SER A 60 -21.42 1.19 3.49
C SER A 60 -20.14 0.56 4.02
N VAL A 61 -20.22 -0.64 4.59
CA VAL A 61 -19.04 -1.42 5.01
C VAL A 61 -18.26 -1.93 3.78
N ALA A 62 -18.94 -2.45 2.77
CA ALA A 62 -18.30 -2.88 1.52
C ALA A 62 -17.67 -1.68 0.77
N ALA A 63 -18.33 -0.54 0.70
CA ALA A 63 -17.78 0.69 0.11
C ALA A 63 -16.55 1.19 0.91
N ARG A 64 -16.58 1.14 2.24
CA ARG A 64 -15.41 1.46 3.07
C ARG A 64 -14.26 0.46 2.89
N GLN A 65 -14.57 -0.81 2.66
CA GLN A 65 -13.57 -1.83 2.37
C GLN A 65 -12.96 -1.64 0.98
N THR A 66 -13.73 -1.28 -0.04
CA THR A 66 -13.20 -0.94 -1.37
C THR A 66 -12.41 0.36 -1.39
N ASP A 67 -12.79 1.37 -0.59
CA ASP A 67 -11.99 2.59 -0.41
C ASP A 67 -10.68 2.34 0.38
N SER A 68 -10.69 1.39 1.31
CA SER A 68 -9.47 0.95 2.02
C SER A 68 -8.61 -0.03 1.21
N GLU A 69 -9.20 -0.70 0.23
CA GLU A 69 -8.57 -1.56 -0.78
C GLU A 69 -8.26 -0.86 -2.11
N GLU A 70 -8.25 0.46 -2.19
CA GLU A 70 -7.37 1.07 -3.18
C GLU A 70 -5.98 0.54 -2.86
N ALA A 71 -5.61 -0.53 -3.59
CA ALA A 71 -4.51 -1.42 -3.32
C ALA A 71 -3.29 -0.61 -2.91
N GLU A 72 -2.87 -0.75 -1.66
CA GLU A 72 -1.69 -0.09 -1.12
C GLU A 72 -0.54 -0.32 -2.11
N LYS A 73 -0.17 0.72 -2.86
CA LYS A 73 0.84 0.63 -3.90
C LYS A 73 2.20 0.92 -3.29
N GLN A 74 3.12 0.00 -3.51
CA GLN A 74 4.51 0.20 -3.17
C GLN A 74 5.11 1.24 -4.11
N LEU A 75 5.64 2.33 -3.55
CA LEU A 75 6.21 3.44 -4.30
C LEU A 75 7.73 3.39 -4.35
N TRP A 76 8.36 2.95 -3.25
CA TRP A 76 9.81 2.90 -3.16
C TRP A 76 10.25 1.83 -2.16
N ILE A 77 11.38 1.18 -2.50
CA ILE A 77 12.10 0.29 -1.61
C ILE A 77 13.54 0.75 -1.55
N GLY A 78 14.08 0.80 -0.35
CA GLY A 78 15.46 1.18 -0.13
C GLY A 78 16.10 0.47 1.05
N GLY A 79 17.38 0.72 1.21
CA GLY A 79 18.18 0.23 2.32
C GLY A 79 19.45 1.04 2.41
N TYR A 80 20.38 0.59 3.28
CA TYR A 80 21.67 1.25 3.44
C TYR A 80 22.53 1.15 2.19
N SER A 81 22.90 2.29 1.61
CA SER A 81 23.75 2.36 0.41
C SER A 81 25.22 2.20 0.75
N PRO A 82 25.99 1.36 0.02
CA PRO A 82 27.44 1.26 0.19
C PRO A 82 28.16 2.59 0.02
N ARG A 83 27.60 3.48 -0.81
CA ARG A 83 28.16 4.82 -1.07
C ARG A 83 28.23 5.69 0.19
N ALA A 84 27.38 5.43 1.19
CA ALA A 84 27.40 6.15 2.46
C ALA A 84 28.66 5.88 3.29
N MET A 85 29.37 4.80 3.02
CA MET A 85 30.63 4.47 3.68
C MET A 85 31.89 4.95 2.94
N ILE A 86 31.74 5.57 1.76
CA ILE A 86 32.90 6.01 0.95
C ILE A 86 33.79 6.97 1.77
N GLY A 87 33.22 7.87 2.56
CA GLY A 87 33.99 8.77 3.42
C GLY A 87 34.90 8.01 4.39
N VAL A 88 34.38 6.96 5.02
CA VAL A 88 35.15 6.08 5.92
C VAL A 88 36.25 5.34 5.16
N TRP A 89 35.93 4.78 3.99
CA TRP A 89 36.92 4.06 3.17
C TRP A 89 38.05 4.94 2.64
N LEU A 90 37.73 6.20 2.30
CA LEU A 90 38.75 7.19 1.93
C LEU A 90 39.67 7.52 3.12
N ALA A 91 39.09 7.68 4.31
CA ALA A 91 39.87 7.91 5.53
C ALA A 91 40.76 6.69 5.87
N ASP A 92 40.21 5.47 5.79
CA ASP A 92 40.94 4.24 6.01
C ASP A 92 42.05 4.04 4.98
N GLY A 93 41.79 4.35 3.72
CA GLY A 93 42.79 4.31 2.66
C GLY A 93 43.92 5.30 2.92
N ALA A 94 43.61 6.52 3.26
CA ALA A 94 44.60 7.54 3.60
C ALA A 94 45.42 7.15 4.85
N LEU A 95 44.76 6.64 5.89
CA LEU A 95 45.41 6.13 7.10
C LEU A 95 46.37 4.95 6.75
N THR A 96 45.90 3.99 5.97
CA THR A 96 46.68 2.84 5.56
C THR A 96 47.94 3.26 4.79
N ILE A 97 47.79 4.22 3.84
CA ILE A 97 48.94 4.77 3.09
C ILE A 97 49.92 5.48 4.04
N ALA A 98 49.45 6.33 4.94
CA ALA A 98 50.27 7.04 5.91
C ALA A 98 51.03 6.06 6.82
N LEU A 99 50.38 5.01 7.32
CA LEU A 99 50.99 3.99 8.14
C LEU A 99 52.05 3.23 7.36
N LEU A 100 51.78 2.87 6.11
CA LEU A 100 52.76 2.19 5.25
C LEU A 100 53.99 3.05 4.98
N LEU A 101 53.86 4.33 4.71
CA LEU A 101 54.98 5.26 4.51
C LEU A 101 55.83 5.39 5.76
N ILE A 102 55.24 5.57 6.92
CA ILE A 102 55.93 5.62 8.21
C ILE A 102 56.67 4.30 8.46
N TRP A 103 56.00 3.18 8.20
CA TRP A 103 56.55 1.85 8.43
C TRP A 103 57.77 1.53 7.56
N ILE A 104 57.74 1.90 6.27
CA ILE A 104 58.86 1.74 5.34
C ILE A 104 60.11 2.49 5.83
N ILE A 105 59.92 3.67 6.42
CA ILE A 105 61.02 4.53 6.85
C ILE A 105 61.63 4.01 8.15
N TRP A 106 60.82 3.54 9.10
CA TRP A 106 61.24 3.29 10.47
C TRP A 106 61.43 1.83 10.84
N VAL A 107 60.78 0.89 10.14
CA VAL A 107 60.76 -0.52 10.55
C VAL A 107 61.57 -1.40 9.63
N ARG A 108 62.68 -1.90 10.16
CA ARG A 108 63.58 -2.85 9.41
C ARG A 108 63.31 -4.32 9.78
N GLN A 109 62.49 -4.64 10.74
CA GLN A 109 62.29 -5.95 11.31
C GLN A 109 61.14 -6.69 10.59
N SER A 110 61.44 -7.85 9.96
CA SER A 110 60.51 -8.55 9.08
C SER A 110 59.21 -9.07 9.76
N TRP A 111 59.25 -9.47 11.03
CA TRP A 111 58.05 -9.95 11.72
C TRP A 111 57.00 -8.84 12.00
N LEU A 112 57.46 -7.61 12.11
CA LEU A 112 56.58 -6.45 12.28
C LEU A 112 55.75 -6.17 11.03
N TRP A 113 56.21 -6.57 9.83
CA TRP A 113 55.42 -6.47 8.60
C TRP A 113 54.19 -7.38 8.61
N LEU A 114 54.29 -8.56 9.24
CA LEU A 114 53.15 -9.45 9.44
C LEU A 114 52.11 -8.84 10.38
N ALA A 115 52.55 -8.21 11.47
CA ALA A 115 51.68 -7.53 12.40
C ALA A 115 50.96 -6.37 11.73
N MET A 116 51.66 -5.58 10.91
CA MET A 116 51.06 -4.48 10.15
C MET A 116 50.03 -4.98 9.15
N ALA A 117 50.36 -6.01 8.38
CA ALA A 117 49.45 -6.61 7.42
C ALA A 117 48.18 -7.15 8.10
N LEU A 118 48.34 -7.81 9.24
CA LEU A 118 47.20 -8.29 10.04
C LEU A 118 46.34 -7.13 10.56
N PHE A 119 46.96 -6.05 11.03
CA PHE A 119 46.24 -4.86 11.47
C PHE A 119 45.38 -4.23 10.36
N VAL A 120 45.97 -4.04 9.16
CA VAL A 120 45.27 -3.50 8.00
C VAL A 120 44.11 -4.44 7.58
N LEU A 121 44.39 -5.76 7.57
CA LEU A 121 43.36 -6.76 7.22
C LEU A 121 42.17 -6.71 8.21
N LEU A 122 42.46 -6.62 9.50
CA LEU A 122 41.42 -6.51 10.53
C LEU A 122 40.61 -5.19 10.42
N LEU A 123 41.29 -4.07 10.13
CA LEU A 123 40.64 -2.75 9.96
C LEU A 123 39.67 -2.79 8.76
N TRP A 124 40.12 -3.24 7.60
CA TRP A 124 39.27 -3.33 6.43
C TRP A 124 38.19 -4.40 6.57
N GLY A 125 38.54 -5.56 7.18
CA GLY A 125 37.56 -6.60 7.51
C GLY A 125 36.45 -6.12 8.40
N TYR A 126 36.77 -5.31 9.42
CA TYR A 126 35.78 -4.69 10.31
C TYR A 126 34.82 -3.77 9.54
N HIS A 127 35.31 -2.89 8.66
CA HIS A 127 34.46 -1.99 7.89
C HIS A 127 33.63 -2.72 6.83
N LEU A 128 34.15 -3.78 6.22
CA LEU A 128 33.37 -4.65 5.33
C LEU A 128 32.25 -5.38 6.08
N LEU A 129 32.57 -5.90 7.27
CA LEU A 129 31.56 -6.53 8.13
C LEU A 129 30.48 -5.50 8.55
N LEU A 130 30.89 -4.30 8.96
CA LEU A 130 29.99 -3.23 9.32
C LEU A 130 29.07 -2.84 8.15
N LEU A 131 29.61 -2.76 6.92
CA LEU A 131 28.81 -2.53 5.73
C LEU A 131 27.80 -3.66 5.50
N ALA A 132 28.23 -4.92 5.62
CA ALA A 132 27.37 -6.08 5.45
C ALA A 132 26.21 -6.05 6.48
N VAL A 133 26.54 -5.79 7.75
CA VAL A 133 25.56 -5.68 8.84
C VAL A 133 24.53 -4.57 8.54
N ARG A 134 24.99 -3.38 8.16
CA ARG A 134 24.10 -2.24 7.85
C ARG A 134 23.23 -2.50 6.62
N ARG A 135 23.82 -3.09 5.57
CA ARG A 135 23.11 -3.35 4.31
C ARG A 135 22.06 -4.46 4.43
N LEU A 136 22.40 -5.54 5.13
CA LEU A 136 21.50 -6.69 5.31
C LEU A 136 20.50 -6.47 6.45
N GLY A 137 20.88 -5.63 7.42
CA GLY A 137 20.09 -5.42 8.63
C GLY A 137 19.01 -4.39 8.52
N VAL A 138 18.93 -3.60 7.41
CA VAL A 138 17.95 -2.50 7.33
C VAL A 138 17.29 -2.48 5.97
N ARG A 139 15.96 -2.42 5.98
CA ARG A 139 15.12 -2.26 4.79
C ARG A 139 14.04 -1.23 5.05
N TYR A 140 13.85 -0.35 4.10
CA TYR A 140 12.79 0.65 4.09
C TYR A 140 11.86 0.39 2.93
N GLU A 141 10.57 0.55 3.16
CA GLU A 141 9.54 0.43 2.14
C GLU A 141 8.52 1.55 2.32
N LEU A 142 8.34 2.35 1.28
CA LEU A 142 7.34 3.40 1.24
C LEU A 142 6.18 2.93 0.37
N THR A 143 5.00 2.93 0.94
CA THR A 143 3.75 2.69 0.23
C THR A 143 2.93 3.99 0.14
N THR A 144 1.78 3.93 -0.49
CA THR A 144 0.86 5.07 -0.56
C THR A 144 0.28 5.49 0.80
N GLN A 145 0.29 4.58 1.80
CA GLN A 145 -0.34 4.81 3.09
C GLN A 145 0.62 4.70 4.27
N ARG A 146 1.72 3.95 4.14
CA ARG A 146 2.63 3.61 5.24
C ARG A 146 4.08 3.69 4.84
N LEU A 147 4.91 4.05 5.81
CA LEU A 147 6.35 3.86 5.77
C LEU A 147 6.70 2.68 6.69
N ILE A 148 7.30 1.65 6.12
CA ILE A 148 7.69 0.42 6.81
C ILE A 148 9.20 0.44 6.97
N HIS A 149 9.67 0.30 8.20
CA HIS A 149 11.08 0.19 8.55
C HIS A 149 11.34 -1.17 9.18
N GLU A 150 12.08 -2.01 8.48
CA GLU A 150 12.53 -3.30 9.00
C GLU A 150 14.00 -3.20 9.40
N HIS A 151 14.30 -3.59 10.62
CA HIS A 151 15.68 -3.61 11.11
C HIS A 151 16.01 -4.88 11.89
N GLY A 152 17.30 -5.25 11.86
CA GLY A 152 17.83 -6.42 12.54
C GLY A 152 18.15 -7.59 11.60
N ILE A 153 19.25 -8.30 11.89
CA ILE A 153 19.71 -9.45 11.11
C ILE A 153 19.20 -10.76 11.73
N VAL A 154 19.41 -10.94 13.02
CA VAL A 154 19.02 -12.17 13.74
C VAL A 154 17.57 -12.10 14.20
N ARG A 155 17.19 -10.95 14.77
CA ARG A 155 15.82 -10.65 15.17
C ARG A 155 15.36 -9.48 14.32
N ARG A 156 14.37 -9.71 13.46
CA ARG A 156 13.78 -8.65 12.65
C ARG A 156 12.68 -7.95 13.43
N VAL A 157 12.78 -6.64 13.52
CA VAL A 157 11.75 -5.76 14.06
C VAL A 157 11.20 -4.94 12.91
N THR A 158 9.90 -4.78 12.84
CA THR A 158 9.22 -4.03 11.79
C THR A 158 8.41 -2.92 12.43
N ASP A 159 8.83 -1.69 12.22
CA ASP A 159 8.11 -0.49 12.61
C ASP A 159 7.30 0.01 11.41
N ARG A 160 6.07 0.43 11.66
CA ARG A 160 5.15 0.95 10.64
C ARG A 160 4.63 2.30 11.08
N ILE A 161 4.90 3.30 10.28
CA ILE A 161 4.43 4.68 10.50
C ILE A 161 3.40 4.97 9.42
N GLU A 162 2.20 5.40 9.78
CA GLU A 162 1.24 5.89 8.79
C GLU A 162 1.74 7.21 8.21
N VAL A 163 1.64 7.35 6.89
CA VAL A 163 2.15 8.55 6.20
C VAL A 163 1.44 9.82 6.69
N ILE A 164 0.20 9.70 7.16
CA ILE A 164 -0.57 10.82 7.70
C ILE A 164 0.00 11.35 9.03
N ASP A 165 0.63 10.48 9.82
CA ASP A 165 1.24 10.82 11.11
C ASP A 165 2.64 11.43 10.97
N ILE A 166 3.17 11.49 9.75
CA ILE A 166 4.45 12.17 9.47
C ILE A 166 4.23 13.67 9.54
N ASP A 167 4.88 14.33 10.50
CA ASP A 167 4.80 15.78 10.70
C ASP A 167 5.84 16.51 9.87
N ASP A 168 7.08 16.04 9.86
CA ASP A 168 8.18 16.68 9.15
C ASP A 168 9.13 15.64 8.53
N VAL A 169 9.70 16.01 7.37
CA VAL A 169 10.70 15.23 6.65
C VAL A 169 11.89 16.12 6.34
N THR A 170 13.01 15.86 6.98
CA THR A 170 14.27 16.58 6.73
C THR A 170 15.35 15.62 6.25
N PHE A 171 16.32 16.10 5.52
CA PHE A 171 17.50 15.31 5.17
C PHE A 171 18.78 16.08 5.46
N VAL A 172 19.80 15.34 5.84
CA VAL A 172 21.14 15.86 6.15
C VAL A 172 22.16 15.18 5.27
N GLN A 173 23.08 15.96 4.70
CA GLN A 173 24.18 15.48 3.90
C GLN A 173 25.49 16.16 4.31
N GLY A 174 26.50 15.38 4.58
CA GLY A 174 27.87 15.86 4.68
C GLY A 174 28.46 16.21 3.29
N ILE A 175 29.65 16.79 3.26
CA ILE A 175 30.32 17.19 2.01
C ILE A 175 30.54 15.98 1.10
N VAL A 176 31.10 14.90 1.63
CA VAL A 176 31.34 13.64 0.89
C VAL A 176 30.02 13.01 0.45
N GLU A 177 29.05 12.93 1.34
CA GLU A 177 27.73 12.37 1.08
C GLU A 177 27.02 13.10 -0.05
N ARG A 178 27.16 14.44 -0.13
CA ARG A 178 26.59 15.27 -1.20
C ARG A 178 27.18 14.92 -2.55
N VAL A 179 28.48 14.71 -2.65
CA VAL A 179 29.15 14.34 -3.90
C VAL A 179 28.63 12.98 -4.41
N PHE A 180 28.39 12.04 -3.52
CA PHE A 180 27.92 10.69 -3.86
C PHE A 180 26.38 10.56 -3.86
N GLY A 181 25.65 11.65 -3.61
CA GLY A 181 24.19 11.68 -3.64
C GLY A 181 23.53 10.83 -2.56
N VAL A 182 24.24 10.57 -1.45
CA VAL A 182 23.72 9.83 -0.29
C VAL A 182 23.47 10.79 0.87
N GLY A 183 22.73 10.33 1.89
CA GLY A 183 22.51 11.12 3.10
C GLY A 183 21.62 10.39 4.10
N THR A 184 21.26 11.11 5.15
CA THR A 184 20.35 10.62 6.19
C THR A 184 19.04 11.38 6.11
N ILE A 185 17.91 10.66 6.03
CA ILE A 185 16.58 11.24 6.16
C ILE A 185 16.17 11.12 7.61
N ARG A 186 15.65 12.22 8.15
CA ARG A 186 15.05 12.30 9.47
C ARG A 186 13.56 12.56 9.30
N ILE A 187 12.76 11.71 9.87
CA ILE A 187 11.30 11.79 9.87
C ILE A 187 10.84 12.02 11.29
N VAL A 188 10.05 13.05 11.50
CA VAL A 188 9.37 13.32 12.76
C VAL A 188 7.92 12.93 12.59
N SER A 189 7.41 12.15 13.55
CA SER A 189 6.05 11.60 13.52
C SER A 189 5.32 11.89 14.83
N SER A 190 4.01 12.09 14.75
CA SER A 190 3.11 12.15 15.92
C SER A 190 2.79 10.76 16.50
N ASP A 191 3.28 9.68 15.87
CA ASP A 191 3.14 8.34 16.42
C ASP A 191 3.95 8.18 17.71
N ARG A 192 3.28 7.74 18.78
CA ARG A 192 3.91 7.55 20.10
C ARG A 192 4.94 6.42 20.12
N SER A 193 4.83 5.44 19.25
CA SER A 193 5.73 4.29 19.18
C SER A 193 7.07 4.66 18.52
N THR A 194 7.02 5.54 17.50
CA THR A 194 8.19 5.95 16.73
C THR A 194 8.14 7.46 16.45
N PRO A 195 8.38 8.30 17.47
CA PRO A 195 8.28 9.76 17.33
C PRO A 195 9.34 10.34 16.39
N GLU A 196 10.46 9.64 16.23
CA GLU A 196 11.55 10.02 15.34
C GLU A 196 12.14 8.78 14.66
N LEU A 197 12.21 8.80 13.33
CA LEU A 197 12.86 7.77 12.54
C LEU A 197 14.05 8.36 11.78
N LEU A 198 15.23 7.78 11.99
CA LEU A 198 16.43 8.10 11.22
C LEU A 198 16.69 7.02 10.19
N MET A 199 16.83 7.42 8.93
CA MET A 199 17.12 6.56 7.79
C MET A 199 18.51 6.90 7.23
N PRO A 200 19.60 6.34 7.80
CA PRO A 200 20.95 6.66 7.35
C PRO A 200 21.30 5.98 6.03
N GLY A 201 22.15 6.63 5.26
CA GLY A 201 22.78 6.05 4.07
C GLY A 201 21.84 5.83 2.90
N ILE A 202 20.79 6.62 2.77
CA ILE A 202 19.84 6.55 1.65
C ILE A 202 20.49 7.12 0.40
N ALA A 203 20.44 6.35 -0.69
CA ALA A 203 20.84 6.82 -2.02
C ALA A 203 19.79 7.79 -2.59
N SER A 204 20.24 8.81 -3.35
CA SER A 204 19.38 9.85 -3.93
C SER A 204 18.48 10.48 -2.86
N VAL A 205 19.07 10.80 -1.70
CA VAL A 205 18.36 11.21 -0.50
C VAL A 205 17.33 12.33 -0.72
N LYS A 206 17.67 13.32 -1.58
CA LYS A 206 16.75 14.42 -1.90
C LYS A 206 15.47 13.91 -2.60
N GLN A 207 15.63 13.05 -3.63
CA GLN A 207 14.50 12.50 -4.36
C GLN A 207 13.59 11.64 -3.47
N VAL A 208 14.18 10.87 -2.55
CA VAL A 208 13.42 10.05 -1.61
C VAL A 208 12.69 10.91 -0.59
N ALA A 209 13.35 11.95 -0.05
CA ALA A 209 12.71 12.88 0.87
C ALA A 209 11.55 13.64 0.21
N ASP A 210 11.75 14.15 -1.03
CA ASP A 210 10.71 14.81 -1.81
C ASP A 210 9.53 13.85 -2.09
N LEU A 211 9.82 12.57 -2.40
CA LEU A 211 8.79 11.55 -2.63
C LEU A 211 7.95 11.29 -1.35
N ILE A 212 8.60 11.17 -0.19
CA ILE A 212 7.90 10.99 1.10
C ILE A 212 7.00 12.18 1.38
N ASP A 213 7.49 13.40 1.17
CA ASP A 213 6.71 14.63 1.39
C ASP A 213 5.52 14.74 0.43
N ASP A 214 5.68 14.36 -0.84
CA ASP A 214 4.61 14.33 -1.83
C ASP A 214 3.51 13.32 -1.46
N VAL A 215 3.89 12.13 -1.00
CA VAL A 215 2.95 11.10 -0.56
C VAL A 215 2.19 11.59 0.68
N ARG A 216 2.90 12.19 1.63
CA ARG A 216 2.31 12.81 2.82
C ARG A 216 1.25 13.86 2.47
N ARG A 217 1.58 14.80 1.57
CA ARG A 217 0.65 15.84 1.12
C ARG A 217 -0.58 15.26 0.44
N LYS A 218 -0.38 14.28 -0.46
CA LYS A 218 -1.49 13.60 -1.15
C LYS A 218 -2.43 12.90 -0.18
N GLU A 219 -1.88 12.17 0.81
CA GLU A 219 -2.69 11.46 1.79
C GLU A 219 -3.45 12.42 2.71
N ARG A 220 -2.83 13.52 3.14
CA ARG A 220 -3.52 14.58 3.90
C ARG A 220 -4.68 15.22 3.11
N HIS A 221 -4.47 15.51 1.83
CA HIS A 221 -5.55 16.03 0.98
C HIS A 221 -6.66 15.00 0.79
N ARG A 222 -6.32 13.74 0.59
CA ARG A 222 -7.30 12.65 0.42
C ARG A 222 -8.21 12.51 1.64
N ARG A 223 -7.66 12.60 2.84
CA ARG A 223 -8.43 12.49 4.09
C ARG A 223 -9.12 13.79 4.50
N GLY A 224 -9.02 14.86 3.71
CA GLY A 224 -9.69 16.14 3.97
C GLY A 224 -9.15 16.88 5.21
N LEU A 225 -7.98 16.51 5.68
CA LEU A 225 -7.32 17.19 6.79
C LEU A 225 -6.68 18.47 6.27
N HIS A 226 -7.48 19.52 6.13
CA HIS A 226 -6.98 20.89 5.97
C HIS A 226 -6.50 21.35 7.36
N ILE A 227 -5.21 21.25 7.58
CA ILE A 227 -4.59 22.01 8.67
C ILE A 227 -4.35 23.39 8.08
N GLU A 228 -5.24 24.33 8.38
CA GLU A 228 -4.94 25.75 8.23
C GLU A 228 -3.75 26.01 9.17
N ALA A 229 -2.57 26.20 8.57
CA ALA A 229 -1.43 26.71 9.30
C ALA A 229 -1.76 28.17 9.66
N ILE A 230 -2.01 28.41 10.93
CA ILE A 230 -2.10 29.73 11.54
C ILE A 230 -0.66 30.26 11.68
#